data_657ebbc2b6f005bb513ad90d3baa5876
#
_entry.id   657ebbc2b6f005bb513ad90d3baa5876
#
_cell.length_a   1.000
_cell.length_b   1.000
_cell.length_c   1.000
_cell.angle_alpha   90.00
_cell.angle_beta   90.00
_cell.angle_gamma   90.00
#
_symmetry.space_group_name_H-M   'P 1'
#
loop_
_entity.id
_entity.type
_entity.pdbx_description
1 polymer ?
#
loop_
_entity_poly.entity_id
_entity_poly.type
_entity_poly.pdbx_seq_one_letter_code
_entity_poly.pdbx_strand_id
1 'polypeptide(L)'
;VCPFCPGNESHTPPEIFAYRKEGSPPNGPGWSVRVIPEADPYFRIERELVREGVGLYDRISPRGATELIVESPSHDDTAATLGDGQWEQVLWMYGERIRDLKRDQSIRDILVTRRHRAPGSRITHPYSRLTAIPIIFDDVRRKLRECREHYEYKRRCVYCDMIRQEIAAG
;
A
#
# COMPACT_ATOMS: atom_id res chain seq x y z
N VAL A 1 7.91 -14.00 -18.52
CA VAL A 1 8.80 -12.92 -18.03
C VAL A 1 8.00 -12.12 -17.02
N CYS A 2 8.54 -11.94 -15.81
CA CYS A 2 7.88 -11.15 -14.78
C CYS A 2 8.16 -9.65 -14.99
N PRO A 3 7.15 -8.77 -15.08
CA PRO A 3 7.35 -7.34 -15.33
C PRO A 3 7.97 -6.60 -14.13
N PHE A 4 7.98 -7.23 -12.94
CA PHE A 4 8.52 -6.63 -11.72
C PHE A 4 10.00 -7.01 -11.46
N CYS A 5 10.56 -7.93 -12.21
CA CYS A 5 11.99 -8.24 -12.10
C CYS A 5 12.87 -7.12 -12.67
N PRO A 6 14.03 -6.85 -12.06
CA PRO A 6 14.99 -5.88 -12.60
C PRO A 6 15.36 -6.18 -14.08
N GLY A 7 15.44 -5.13 -14.89
CA GLY A 7 15.65 -5.22 -16.34
C GLY A 7 14.35 -5.30 -17.17
N ASN A 8 13.18 -5.41 -16.51
CA ASN A 8 11.86 -5.45 -17.16
C ASN A 8 11.01 -4.21 -16.86
N GLU A 9 11.63 -3.13 -16.38
CA GLU A 9 10.92 -1.91 -15.94
C GLU A 9 10.09 -1.30 -17.07
N SER A 10 10.49 -1.47 -18.32
CA SER A 10 9.76 -1.01 -19.51
C SER A 10 8.41 -1.73 -19.73
N HIS A 11 8.18 -2.87 -19.07
CA HIS A 11 6.91 -3.60 -19.13
C HIS A 11 5.88 -3.13 -18.08
N THR A 12 6.22 -2.09 -17.33
CA THR A 12 5.34 -1.47 -16.33
C THR A 12 5.16 0.01 -16.64
N PRO A 13 4.12 0.67 -16.11
CA PRO A 13 4.07 2.13 -16.15
C PRO A 13 5.31 2.75 -15.50
N PRO A 14 5.63 4.02 -15.83
CA PRO A 14 6.72 4.74 -15.19
C PRO A 14 6.57 4.76 -13.67
N GLU A 15 7.70 4.63 -12.97
CA GLU A 15 7.69 4.64 -11.53
C GLU A 15 7.30 6.00 -10.96
N ILE A 16 6.52 5.96 -9.87
CA ILE A 16 6.16 7.14 -9.09
C ILE A 16 7.33 7.53 -8.18
N PHE A 17 7.95 6.50 -7.57
CA PHE A 17 9.06 6.66 -6.66
C PHE A 17 9.85 5.34 -6.54
N ALA A 18 11.12 5.41 -6.20
CA ALA A 18 11.92 4.22 -5.86
C ALA A 18 13.06 4.55 -4.92
N TYR A 19 13.34 3.62 -3.98
CA TYR A 19 14.64 3.59 -3.32
C TYR A 19 15.62 2.88 -4.23
N ARG A 20 16.77 3.51 -4.51
CA ARG A 20 17.72 2.99 -5.47
C ARG A 20 19.17 3.37 -5.14
N LYS A 21 20.11 2.64 -5.70
CA LYS A 21 21.53 2.97 -5.62
C LYS A 21 21.80 4.31 -6.30
N GLU A 22 22.70 5.08 -5.73
CA GLU A 22 23.15 6.34 -6.33
C GLU A 22 23.65 6.11 -7.76
N GLY A 23 23.27 7.02 -8.66
CA GLY A 23 23.65 6.95 -10.09
C GLY A 23 22.80 5.99 -10.93
N SER A 24 21.89 5.19 -10.37
CA SER A 24 20.99 4.36 -11.18
C SER A 24 19.87 5.19 -11.82
N PRO A 25 19.54 4.94 -13.10
CA PRO A 25 18.56 5.77 -13.81
C PRO A 25 17.13 5.48 -13.34
N PRO A 26 16.24 6.50 -13.35
CA PRO A 26 14.80 6.28 -13.17
C PRO A 26 14.26 5.30 -14.22
N ASN A 27 13.25 4.52 -13.85
CA ASN A 27 12.64 3.50 -14.70
C ASN A 27 13.62 2.45 -15.25
N GLY A 28 14.72 2.23 -14.54
CA GLY A 28 15.74 1.24 -14.84
C GLY A 28 16.14 0.44 -13.61
N PRO A 29 17.02 -0.54 -13.74
CA PRO A 29 17.46 -1.40 -12.64
C PRO A 29 18.24 -0.60 -11.57
N GLY A 30 18.54 -1.26 -10.45
CA GLY A 30 19.28 -0.67 -9.32
C GLY A 30 18.42 -0.14 -8.20
N TRP A 31 17.11 -0.36 -8.23
CA TRP A 31 16.19 -0.10 -7.15
C TRP A 31 16.19 -1.23 -6.10
N SER A 32 15.82 -0.89 -4.88
CA SER A 32 15.57 -1.86 -3.80
C SER A 32 14.07 -1.99 -3.48
N VAL A 33 13.33 -0.89 -3.54
CA VAL A 33 11.86 -0.84 -3.48
C VAL A 33 11.38 0.10 -4.57
N ARG A 34 10.35 -0.27 -5.33
CA ARG A 34 9.85 0.49 -6.47
C ARG A 34 8.34 0.65 -6.40
N VAL A 35 7.84 1.85 -6.63
CA VAL A 35 6.40 2.17 -6.68
C VAL A 35 6.00 2.53 -8.10
N ILE A 36 4.98 1.87 -8.59
CA ILE A 36 4.40 2.11 -9.91
C ILE A 36 2.88 2.27 -9.78
N PRO A 37 2.22 3.05 -10.65
CA PRO A 37 0.77 3.03 -10.73
C PRO A 37 0.29 1.67 -11.25
N GLU A 38 -0.90 1.24 -10.87
CA GLU A 38 -1.54 0.10 -11.51
C GLU A 38 -1.84 0.45 -12.98
N ALA A 39 -1.58 -0.46 -13.92
CA ALA A 39 -1.69 -0.17 -15.35
C ALA A 39 -3.13 0.12 -15.79
N ASP A 40 -4.11 -0.56 -15.22
CA ASP A 40 -5.54 -0.31 -15.45
C ASP A 40 -6.28 -0.21 -14.11
N PRO A 41 -6.17 0.93 -13.41
CA PRO A 41 -6.74 1.08 -12.09
C PRO A 41 -8.24 1.31 -12.14
N TYR A 42 -8.97 0.65 -11.25
CA TYR A 42 -10.39 0.96 -11.04
C TYR A 42 -10.57 2.37 -10.46
N PHE A 43 -9.75 2.74 -9.46
CA PHE A 43 -9.73 4.08 -8.88
C PHE A 43 -8.73 4.96 -9.64
N ARG A 44 -9.20 6.15 -10.10
CA ARG A 44 -8.39 7.12 -10.84
C ARG A 44 -8.50 8.49 -10.21
N ILE A 45 -7.37 9.15 -10.00
CA ILE A 45 -7.32 10.46 -9.34
C ILE A 45 -7.93 11.57 -10.21
N GLU A 46 -7.89 11.40 -11.52
CA GLU A 46 -8.42 12.36 -12.50
C GLU A 46 -9.95 12.36 -12.58
N ARG A 47 -10.62 11.35 -12.00
CA ARG A 47 -12.08 11.30 -11.98
C ARG A 47 -12.65 12.36 -11.05
N GLU A 48 -13.77 12.95 -11.46
CA GLU A 48 -14.53 13.84 -10.58
C GLU A 48 -15.15 13.04 -9.42
N LEU A 49 -15.14 13.64 -8.23
CA LEU A 49 -15.78 13.06 -7.05
C LEU A 49 -17.28 13.40 -7.07
N VAL A 50 -18.09 12.48 -7.55
CA VAL A 50 -19.55 12.59 -7.56
C VAL A 50 -20.14 11.70 -6.47
N ARG A 51 -21.09 12.25 -5.73
CA ARG A 51 -21.88 11.53 -4.71
C ARG A 51 -23.35 11.70 -5.05
N GLU A 52 -24.09 10.61 -5.09
CA GLU A 52 -25.53 10.64 -5.38
C GLU A 52 -26.28 9.61 -4.57
N GLY A 53 -27.51 9.96 -4.16
CA GLY A 53 -28.45 9.02 -3.55
C GLY A 53 -29.23 8.27 -4.63
N VAL A 54 -29.28 6.95 -4.57
CA VAL A 54 -30.06 6.10 -5.47
C VAL A 54 -31.03 5.26 -4.63
N GLY A 55 -32.24 5.78 -4.41
CA GLY A 55 -33.18 5.18 -3.47
C GLY A 55 -32.67 5.23 -2.05
N LEU A 56 -32.48 4.07 -1.41
CA LEU A 56 -31.92 3.95 -0.05
C LEU A 56 -30.37 3.79 -0.05
N TYR A 57 -29.74 3.83 -1.20
CA TYR A 57 -28.30 3.60 -1.34
C TYR A 57 -27.59 4.89 -1.73
N ASP A 58 -26.37 5.03 -1.23
CA ASP A 58 -25.44 6.05 -1.68
C ASP A 58 -24.48 5.47 -2.70
N ARG A 59 -24.26 6.20 -3.79
CA ARG A 59 -23.29 5.89 -4.82
C ARG A 59 -22.20 6.96 -4.87
N ILE A 60 -20.96 6.53 -4.98
CA ILE A 60 -19.81 7.42 -5.11
C ILE A 60 -18.99 7.00 -6.33
N SER A 61 -18.50 7.99 -7.08
CA SER A 61 -17.61 7.72 -8.22
C SER A 61 -16.27 7.13 -7.74
N PRO A 62 -15.62 6.26 -8.53
CA PRO A 62 -14.36 5.63 -8.16
C PRO A 62 -13.17 6.59 -8.37
N ARG A 63 -13.23 7.77 -7.74
CA ARG A 63 -12.09 8.66 -7.60
C ARG A 63 -11.13 8.08 -6.57
N GLY A 64 -9.84 8.10 -6.86
CA GLY A 64 -8.81 7.58 -5.97
C GLY A 64 -7.56 7.18 -6.71
N ALA A 65 -6.70 6.39 -6.11
CA ALA A 65 -5.48 5.91 -6.73
C ALA A 65 -5.20 4.47 -6.33
N THR A 66 -4.58 3.72 -7.25
CA THR A 66 -4.03 2.40 -6.94
C THR A 66 -2.57 2.36 -7.35
N GLU A 67 -1.71 2.07 -6.40
CA GLU A 67 -0.26 1.94 -6.60
C GLU A 67 0.19 0.54 -6.21
N LEU A 68 1.20 0.04 -6.92
CA LEU A 68 1.86 -1.23 -6.63
C LEU A 68 3.26 -0.93 -6.10
N ILE A 69 3.56 -1.48 -4.94
CA ILE A 69 4.87 -1.33 -4.29
C ILE A 69 5.58 -2.66 -4.42
N VAL A 70 6.55 -2.72 -5.33
CA VAL A 70 7.41 -3.89 -5.54
C VAL A 70 8.42 -3.91 -4.41
N GLU A 71 8.33 -4.92 -3.54
CA GLU A 71 8.98 -4.95 -2.23
C GLU A 71 10.44 -5.38 -2.26
N SER A 72 10.87 -6.03 -3.32
CA SER A 72 12.24 -6.53 -3.49
C SER A 72 12.58 -6.67 -4.97
N PRO A 73 13.84 -6.52 -5.35
CA PRO A 73 14.31 -6.90 -6.70
C PRO A 73 14.28 -8.41 -6.95
N SER A 74 14.32 -9.23 -5.90
CA SER A 74 14.31 -10.69 -6.00
C SER A 74 12.88 -11.22 -6.20
N HIS A 75 12.72 -12.06 -7.24
CA HIS A 75 11.42 -12.65 -7.58
C HIS A 75 10.89 -13.62 -6.53
N ASP A 76 11.79 -14.31 -5.87
CA ASP A 76 11.45 -15.43 -4.99
C ASP A 76 11.38 -15.06 -3.51
N ASP A 77 11.62 -13.79 -3.18
CA ASP A 77 11.50 -13.31 -1.81
C ASP A 77 10.07 -13.49 -1.28
N THR A 78 10.01 -13.78 0.01
CA THR A 78 8.76 -13.93 0.77
C THR A 78 8.78 -13.00 1.97
N ALA A 79 7.68 -12.91 2.71
CA ALA A 79 7.67 -12.16 3.96
C ALA A 79 8.70 -12.68 4.98
N ALA A 80 8.97 -13.98 4.93
CA ALA A 80 9.92 -14.63 5.86
C ALA A 80 11.39 -14.54 5.41
N THR A 81 11.65 -14.32 4.11
CA THR A 81 13.02 -14.24 3.57
C THR A 81 13.51 -12.82 3.35
N LEU A 82 12.61 -11.84 3.34
CA LEU A 82 12.98 -10.43 3.36
C LEU A 82 13.71 -10.13 4.67
N GLY A 83 14.97 -9.71 4.60
CA GLY A 83 15.71 -9.27 5.76
C GLY A 83 15.16 -7.97 6.38
N ASP A 84 15.48 -7.71 7.64
CA ASP A 84 14.98 -6.57 8.41
C ASP A 84 15.21 -5.22 7.69
N GLY A 85 16.38 -5.01 7.11
CA GLY A 85 16.69 -3.78 6.37
C GLY A 85 15.84 -3.59 5.12
N GLN A 86 15.42 -4.67 4.44
CA GLN A 86 14.50 -4.59 3.30
C GLN A 86 13.08 -4.30 3.77
N TRP A 87 12.65 -4.93 4.88
CA TRP A 87 11.37 -4.63 5.51
C TRP A 87 11.28 -3.17 5.97
N GLU A 88 12.32 -2.65 6.57
CA GLU A 88 12.38 -1.24 6.98
C GLU A 88 12.14 -0.31 5.78
N GLN A 89 12.81 -0.56 4.64
CA GLN A 89 12.60 0.22 3.42
C GLN A 89 11.17 0.11 2.89
N VAL A 90 10.57 -1.08 2.91
CA VAL A 90 9.17 -1.30 2.49
C VAL A 90 8.21 -0.50 3.38
N LEU A 91 8.37 -0.56 4.70
CA LEU A 91 7.52 0.18 5.65
C LEU A 91 7.69 1.69 5.52
N TRP A 92 8.92 2.17 5.32
CA TRP A 92 9.17 3.59 5.02
C TRP A 92 8.46 4.01 3.72
N MET A 93 8.54 3.18 2.69
CA MET A 93 7.87 3.44 1.42
C MET A 93 6.33 3.55 1.59
N TYR A 94 5.71 2.67 2.39
CA TYR A 94 4.29 2.80 2.72
C TYR A 94 3.99 4.17 3.35
N GLY A 95 4.80 4.57 4.32
CA GLY A 95 4.66 5.86 5.00
C GLY A 95 4.77 7.05 4.05
N GLU A 96 5.75 7.03 3.13
CA GLU A 96 5.94 8.09 2.12
C GLU A 96 4.73 8.18 1.19
N ARG A 97 4.27 7.04 0.65
CA ARG A 97 3.13 7.03 -0.27
C ARG A 97 1.82 7.43 0.40
N ILE A 98 1.59 6.98 1.64
CA ILE A 98 0.42 7.38 2.43
C ILE A 98 0.43 8.90 2.69
N ARG A 99 1.58 9.48 3.05
CA ARG A 99 1.68 10.93 3.28
C ARG A 99 1.45 11.74 2.01
N ASP A 100 1.96 11.26 0.88
CA ASP A 100 1.78 11.93 -0.40
C ASP A 100 0.32 11.91 -0.86
N LEU A 101 -0.30 10.75 -0.88
CA LEU A 101 -1.70 10.59 -1.29
C LEU A 101 -2.70 11.31 -0.37
N LYS A 102 -2.40 11.43 0.91
CA LYS A 102 -3.22 12.21 1.87
C LYS A 102 -3.21 13.71 1.62
N ARG A 103 -2.37 14.24 0.74
CA ARG A 103 -2.44 15.65 0.31
C ARG A 103 -3.70 15.92 -0.52
N ASP A 104 -4.24 14.91 -1.21
CA ASP A 104 -5.56 15.03 -1.84
C ASP A 104 -6.66 14.90 -0.77
N GLN A 105 -7.35 16.00 -0.52
CA GLN A 105 -8.42 16.07 0.48
C GLN A 105 -9.63 15.17 0.17
N SER A 106 -9.77 14.70 -1.06
CA SER A 106 -10.80 13.74 -1.44
C SER A 106 -10.51 12.33 -0.92
N ILE A 107 -9.25 11.99 -0.63
CA ILE A 107 -8.85 10.69 -0.09
C ILE A 107 -9.16 10.65 1.41
N ARG A 108 -9.96 9.68 1.80
CA ARG A 108 -10.40 9.48 3.19
C ARG A 108 -9.75 8.28 3.85
N ASP A 109 -9.46 7.24 3.06
CA ASP A 109 -8.82 6.02 3.55
C ASP A 109 -7.79 5.51 2.55
N ILE A 110 -6.75 4.85 3.06
CA ILE A 110 -5.69 4.24 2.27
C ILE A 110 -5.44 2.85 2.82
N LEU A 111 -5.75 1.85 1.99
CA LEU A 111 -5.54 0.45 2.31
C LEU A 111 -4.24 -0.04 1.70
N VAL A 112 -3.42 -0.66 2.51
CA VAL A 112 -2.24 -1.40 2.04
C VAL A 112 -2.52 -2.89 2.20
N THR A 113 -2.48 -3.62 1.09
CA THR A 113 -2.70 -5.07 1.08
C THR A 113 -1.50 -5.75 0.45
N ARG A 114 -0.85 -6.65 1.19
CA ARG A 114 0.24 -7.46 0.67
C ARG A 114 -0.33 -8.74 0.04
N ARG A 115 0.16 -9.06 -1.16
CA ARG A 115 -0.18 -10.31 -1.84
C ARG A 115 1.07 -11.17 -1.99
N HIS A 116 0.92 -12.43 -1.65
CA HIS A 116 1.98 -13.41 -1.85
C HIS A 116 1.40 -14.65 -2.53
N ARG A 117 1.86 -14.93 -3.75
CA ARG A 117 1.50 -16.13 -4.54
C ARG A 117 0.01 -16.50 -4.46
N ALA A 118 -0.86 -15.47 -4.51
CA ALA A 118 -2.30 -15.69 -4.43
C ALA A 118 -2.76 -16.62 -5.57
N PRO A 119 -3.62 -17.60 -5.31
CA PRO A 119 -4.16 -18.48 -6.36
C PRO A 119 -4.78 -17.65 -7.48
N GLY A 120 -4.45 -17.97 -8.74
CA GLY A 120 -4.92 -17.23 -9.91
C GLY A 120 -4.20 -15.90 -10.19
N SER A 121 -3.25 -15.50 -9.36
CA SER A 121 -2.42 -14.32 -9.65
C SER A 121 -1.43 -14.64 -10.77
N ARG A 122 -1.38 -13.76 -11.79
CA ARG A 122 -0.35 -13.84 -12.85
C ARG A 122 1.01 -13.31 -12.37
N ILE A 123 1.03 -12.57 -11.26
CA ILE A 123 2.21 -11.96 -10.68
C ILE A 123 2.53 -12.70 -9.39
N THR A 124 3.67 -13.39 -9.38
CA THR A 124 4.20 -14.14 -8.23
C THR A 124 5.29 -13.37 -7.49
N HIS A 125 5.80 -12.28 -8.07
CA HIS A 125 6.75 -11.38 -7.45
C HIS A 125 6.17 -10.74 -6.16
N PRO A 126 6.95 -10.55 -5.09
CA PRO A 126 6.44 -9.93 -3.87
C PRO A 126 6.08 -8.45 -4.10
N TYR A 127 4.84 -8.11 -3.86
CA TYR A 127 4.37 -6.73 -3.96
C TYR A 127 3.21 -6.47 -3.00
N SER A 128 3.07 -5.21 -2.64
CA SER A 128 1.90 -4.67 -1.97
C SER A 128 1.10 -3.78 -2.90
N ARG A 129 -0.22 -3.81 -2.74
CA ARG A 129 -1.13 -2.89 -3.40
C ARG A 129 -1.58 -1.85 -2.38
N LEU A 130 -1.41 -0.59 -2.72
CA LEU A 130 -1.91 0.55 -1.99
C LEU A 130 -3.11 1.10 -2.75
N THR A 131 -4.26 1.20 -2.08
CA THR A 131 -5.51 1.69 -2.67
C THR A 131 -6.00 2.88 -1.85
N ALA A 132 -6.00 4.06 -2.44
CA ALA A 132 -6.51 5.29 -1.87
C ALA A 132 -7.94 5.55 -2.34
N ILE A 133 -8.86 5.80 -1.41
CA ILE A 133 -10.31 5.87 -1.67
C ILE A 133 -10.97 7.04 -0.93
N PRO A 134 -12.11 7.56 -1.45
CA PRO A 134 -12.79 8.72 -0.88
C PRO A 134 -13.79 8.38 0.23
N ILE A 135 -13.78 7.15 0.72
CA ILE A 135 -14.64 6.66 1.81
C ILE A 135 -13.80 5.99 2.89
N ILE A 136 -14.36 5.87 4.09
CA ILE A 136 -13.78 5.04 5.17
C ILE A 136 -14.70 3.84 5.33
N PHE A 137 -14.14 2.63 5.23
CA PHE A 137 -14.92 1.41 5.48
C PHE A 137 -15.38 1.32 6.93
N ASP A 138 -16.58 0.77 7.15
CA ASP A 138 -17.16 0.69 8.49
C ASP A 138 -16.31 -0.15 9.45
N ASP A 139 -15.66 -1.19 8.98
CA ASP A 139 -14.72 -1.99 9.80
C ASP A 139 -13.53 -1.17 10.28
N VAL A 140 -12.97 -0.31 9.43
CA VAL A 140 -11.88 0.60 9.80
C VAL A 140 -12.38 1.61 10.82
N ARG A 141 -13.54 2.20 10.56
CA ARG A 141 -14.17 3.18 11.47
C ARG A 141 -14.44 2.57 12.84
N ARG A 142 -14.97 1.34 12.89
CA ARG A 142 -15.22 0.61 14.14
C ARG A 142 -13.92 0.36 14.91
N LYS A 143 -12.89 -0.17 14.24
CA LYS A 143 -11.56 -0.40 14.85
C LYS A 143 -10.97 0.87 15.44
N LEU A 144 -11.03 1.98 14.71
CA LEU A 144 -10.52 3.26 15.20
C LEU A 144 -11.28 3.77 16.43
N ARG A 145 -12.61 3.61 16.46
CA ARG A 145 -13.42 3.96 17.62
C ARG A 145 -13.05 3.12 18.84
N GLU A 146 -13.00 1.81 18.70
CA GLU A 146 -12.65 0.89 19.79
C GLU A 146 -11.22 1.10 20.30
N CYS A 147 -10.28 1.42 19.42
CA CYS A 147 -8.91 1.81 19.83
C CYS A 147 -8.90 3.11 20.64
N ARG A 148 -9.75 4.09 20.27
CA ARG A 148 -9.89 5.35 21.01
C ARG A 148 -10.48 5.07 22.40
N GLU A 149 -11.57 4.32 22.48
CA GLU A 149 -12.21 3.94 23.75
C GLU A 149 -11.24 3.20 24.68
N HIS A 150 -10.45 2.27 24.13
CA HIS A 150 -9.39 1.59 24.87
C HIS A 150 -8.36 2.59 25.41
N TYR A 151 -7.90 3.52 24.58
CA TYR A 151 -6.95 4.54 25.00
C TYR A 151 -7.51 5.49 26.07
N GLU A 152 -8.76 5.91 25.94
CA GLU A 152 -9.43 6.76 26.92
C GLU A 152 -9.56 6.07 28.27
N TYR A 153 -9.84 4.76 28.29
CA TYR A 153 -9.96 3.95 29.50
C TYR A 153 -8.62 3.53 30.10
N LYS A 154 -7.68 3.02 29.28
CA LYS A 154 -6.41 2.44 29.73
C LYS A 154 -5.23 3.40 29.68
N ARG A 155 -5.35 4.54 29.00
CA ARG A 155 -4.28 5.52 28.74
C ARG A 155 -3.06 4.92 28.04
N ARG A 156 -3.27 3.87 27.25
CA ARG A 156 -2.23 3.21 26.45
C ARG A 156 -2.82 2.65 25.16
N CYS A 157 -1.97 2.57 24.14
CA CYS A 157 -2.37 2.10 22.81
C CYS A 157 -2.48 0.57 22.80
N VAL A 158 -3.64 0.03 22.40
CA VAL A 158 -3.88 -1.42 22.31
C VAL A 158 -2.88 -2.12 21.38
N TYR A 159 -2.55 -1.53 20.23
CA TYR A 159 -1.59 -2.11 19.30
C TYR A 159 -0.17 -2.14 19.86
N CYS A 160 0.25 -1.10 20.57
CA CYS A 160 1.54 -1.11 21.27
C CYS A 160 1.60 -2.19 22.35
N ASP A 161 0.49 -2.41 23.06
CA ASP A 161 0.41 -3.48 24.07
C ASP A 161 0.49 -4.86 23.42
N MET A 162 -0.22 -5.08 22.32
CA MET A 162 -0.16 -6.33 21.53
C MET A 162 1.28 -6.59 21.03
N ILE A 163 1.92 -5.60 20.42
CA ILE A 163 3.31 -5.74 19.92
C ILE A 163 4.25 -6.11 21.06
N ARG A 164 4.18 -5.42 22.21
CA ARG A 164 5.03 -5.73 23.37
C ARG A 164 4.79 -7.15 23.90
N GLN A 165 3.54 -7.57 23.95
CA GLN A 165 3.17 -8.90 24.39
C GLN A 165 3.72 -9.98 23.45
N GLU A 166 3.57 -9.81 22.14
CA GLU A 166 4.09 -10.76 21.15
C GLU A 166 5.63 -10.85 21.19
N ILE A 167 6.31 -9.69 21.27
CA ILE A 167 7.78 -9.68 21.42
C ILE A 167 8.23 -10.38 22.69
N ALA A 168 7.50 -10.24 23.81
CA ALA A 168 7.85 -10.88 25.07
C ALA A 168 7.55 -12.38 25.10
N ALA A 169 6.65 -12.85 24.25
CA ALA A 169 6.27 -14.26 24.15
C ALA A 169 7.20 -15.08 23.25
N GLY A 170 8.03 -14.45 22.39
CA GLY A 170 8.99 -15.07 21.46
C GLY A 170 8.35 -15.45 20.16
#